data_4d607a4dd2234ba0120c226283f2b691
#
_entry.id   4d607a4dd2234ba0120c226283f2b691
#
_cell.length_a   1.000
_cell.length_b   1.000
_cell.length_c   1.000
_cell.angle_alpha   90.00
_cell.angle_beta   90.00
_cell.angle_gamma   90.00
#
_symmetry.space_group_name_H-M   'P 1'
#
loop_
_entity.id
_entity.type
_entity.pdbx_description
1 polymer ?
#
loop_
_entity_poly.entity_id
_entity_poly.type
_entity_poly.pdbx_seq_one_letter_code
_entity_poly.pdbx_strand_id
1 'polypeptide(L)'
;IYYKQNYSYAGIIEALSGAPFDVKFISFDDIRNHPDLLDSFDVVLNVGDAYTAYTGGDNWKDEAILTAVRRFVYRGGGFIGVGEPASCQWQGHFFQLADILGVEEETGYTLNVDKYNWQDHAHFITEDSGDAIDFGEGKKNIFALESATVLRQIDKGVQLAVNTFGQGRGVYISGLPYSFATVSYTHLT
;
A
#
# COMPACT_ATOMS: atom_id res chain seq x y z
N ILE A 1 -27.34 -0.14 5.16
CA ILE A 1 -25.90 -0.31 5.40
C ILE A 1 -25.22 0.10 4.12
N TYR A 2 -24.68 1.32 4.08
CA TYR A 2 -23.81 1.74 2.97
C TYR A 2 -22.50 1.02 3.13
N TYR A 3 -22.27 -0.01 2.33
CA TYR A 3 -20.93 -0.51 2.08
C TYR A 3 -20.23 0.55 1.25
N LYS A 4 -19.28 1.27 1.85
CA LYS A 4 -18.27 1.98 1.08
C LYS A 4 -17.56 0.92 0.27
N GLN A 5 -17.75 0.92 -1.04
CA GLN A 5 -17.11 -0.07 -1.90
C GLN A 5 -15.62 0.18 -1.83
N ASN A 6 -14.88 -0.83 -1.43
CA ASN A 6 -13.43 -0.77 -1.41
C ASN A 6 -12.90 -0.94 -2.85
N TYR A 7 -12.90 0.14 -3.60
CA TYR A 7 -12.47 0.15 -4.99
C TYR A 7 -11.01 -0.30 -5.16
N SER A 8 -10.14 0.04 -4.22
CA SER A 8 -8.74 -0.37 -4.28
C SER A 8 -8.56 -1.88 -4.21
N TYR A 9 -9.34 -2.57 -3.36
CA TYR A 9 -9.30 -4.03 -3.30
C TYR A 9 -9.79 -4.66 -4.61
N ALA A 10 -10.90 -4.19 -5.14
CA ALA A 10 -11.43 -4.66 -6.42
C ALA A 10 -10.48 -4.35 -7.58
N GLY A 11 -9.86 -3.17 -7.58
CA GLY A 11 -8.85 -2.76 -8.57
C GLY A 11 -7.62 -3.67 -8.57
N ILE A 12 -7.12 -4.07 -7.40
CA ILE A 12 -6.02 -5.03 -7.30
C ILE A 12 -6.41 -6.40 -7.84
N ILE A 13 -7.58 -6.92 -7.49
CA ILE A 13 -8.06 -8.21 -7.99
C ILE A 13 -8.18 -8.19 -9.53
N GLU A 14 -8.69 -7.08 -10.07
CA GLU A 14 -8.77 -6.88 -11.52
C GLU A 14 -7.38 -6.83 -12.15
N ALA A 15 -6.44 -6.07 -11.59
CA ALA A 15 -5.09 -5.94 -12.10
C ALA A 15 -4.30 -7.27 -12.07
N LEU A 16 -4.56 -8.11 -11.08
CA LEU A 16 -3.92 -9.42 -10.97
C LEU A 16 -4.61 -10.49 -11.84
N SER A 17 -5.84 -10.23 -12.29
CA SER A 17 -6.60 -11.18 -13.11
C SER A 17 -5.94 -11.34 -14.47
N GLY A 18 -5.55 -12.58 -14.78
CA GLY A 18 -4.85 -12.89 -16.03
C GLY A 18 -3.35 -12.56 -16.05
N ALA A 19 -2.83 -11.99 -14.99
CA ALA A 19 -1.38 -11.81 -14.82
C ALA A 19 -0.71 -13.14 -14.42
N PRO A 20 0.59 -13.33 -14.76
CA PRO A 20 1.30 -14.59 -14.51
C PRO A 20 1.77 -14.72 -13.05
N PHE A 21 0.88 -14.45 -12.10
CA PHE A 21 1.15 -14.53 -10.66
C PHE A 21 0.32 -15.63 -10.01
N ASP A 22 0.92 -16.37 -9.09
CA ASP A 22 0.21 -17.27 -8.18
C ASP A 22 -0.24 -16.46 -6.95
N VAL A 23 -1.52 -16.15 -6.87
CA VAL A 23 -2.10 -15.32 -5.82
C VAL A 23 -2.72 -16.17 -4.74
N LYS A 24 -2.31 -15.96 -3.49
CA LYS A 24 -2.86 -16.61 -2.30
C LYS A 24 -3.35 -15.57 -1.30
N PHE A 25 -4.49 -15.84 -0.68
CA PHE A 25 -4.99 -15.05 0.44
C PHE A 25 -4.49 -15.69 1.74
N ILE A 26 -3.91 -14.86 2.61
CA ILE A 26 -3.46 -15.26 3.94
C ILE A 26 -4.13 -14.37 4.97
N SER A 27 -4.38 -14.89 6.14
CA SER A 27 -4.94 -14.13 7.26
C SER A 27 -3.85 -13.60 8.19
N PHE A 28 -4.19 -12.61 9.01
CA PHE A 28 -3.31 -12.13 10.07
C PHE A 28 -3.03 -13.21 11.12
N ASP A 29 -3.97 -14.12 11.34
CA ASP A 29 -3.77 -15.26 12.23
C ASP A 29 -2.77 -16.27 11.66
N ASP A 30 -2.74 -16.47 10.35
CA ASP A 30 -1.71 -17.30 9.71
C ASP A 30 -0.32 -16.69 9.93
N ILE A 31 -0.17 -15.38 9.73
CA ILE A 31 1.11 -14.67 9.95
C ILE A 31 1.52 -14.77 11.43
N ARG A 32 0.58 -14.56 12.35
CA ARG A 32 0.84 -14.61 13.79
C ARG A 32 1.30 -15.99 14.24
N ASN A 33 0.62 -17.03 13.78
CA ASN A 33 0.89 -18.41 14.18
C ASN A 33 2.07 -19.05 13.41
N HIS A 34 2.32 -18.59 12.20
CA HIS A 34 3.35 -19.09 11.29
C HIS A 34 4.13 -17.95 10.65
N PRO A 35 4.96 -17.21 11.41
CA PRO A 35 5.65 -16.02 10.92
C PRO A 35 6.61 -16.31 9.76
N ASP A 36 7.07 -17.54 9.59
CA ASP A 36 7.90 -17.95 8.45
C ASP A 36 7.10 -18.25 7.18
N LEU A 37 5.77 -18.23 7.25
CA LEU A 37 4.89 -18.41 6.08
C LEU A 37 5.21 -17.39 4.98
N LEU A 38 5.53 -16.16 5.37
CA LEU A 38 5.85 -15.08 4.42
C LEU A 38 7.08 -15.39 3.57
N ASP A 39 8.03 -16.19 4.05
CA ASP A 39 9.24 -16.57 3.32
C ASP A 39 8.94 -17.43 2.06
N SER A 40 7.69 -17.91 1.91
CA SER A 40 7.23 -18.66 0.73
C SER A 40 6.64 -17.76 -0.39
N PHE A 41 6.62 -16.45 -0.19
CA PHE A 41 6.10 -15.48 -1.15
C PHE A 41 7.21 -14.53 -1.62
N ASP A 42 7.04 -13.99 -2.83
CA ASP A 42 7.92 -12.93 -3.33
C ASP A 42 7.41 -11.55 -2.89
N VAL A 43 6.09 -11.37 -2.85
CA VAL A 43 5.44 -10.09 -2.56
C VAL A 43 4.21 -10.30 -1.67
N VAL A 44 4.04 -9.40 -0.71
CA VAL A 44 2.84 -9.27 0.12
C VAL A 44 2.12 -7.99 -0.27
N LEU A 45 0.78 -8.08 -0.48
CA LEU A 45 -0.07 -6.93 -0.73
C LEU A 45 -1.00 -6.70 0.46
N ASN A 46 -1.10 -5.43 0.90
CA ASN A 46 -2.10 -4.99 1.86
C ASN A 46 -2.90 -3.83 1.26
N VAL A 47 -4.20 -4.02 1.08
CA VAL A 47 -5.01 -3.18 0.19
C VAL A 47 -6.32 -2.80 0.83
N GLY A 48 -6.66 -1.53 0.75
CA GLY A 48 -8.00 -1.02 1.07
C GLY A 48 -8.00 0.14 2.06
N ASP A 49 -9.19 0.47 2.55
CA ASP A 49 -9.40 1.54 3.53
C ASP A 49 -8.99 1.09 4.93
N ALA A 50 -8.59 2.06 5.76
CA ALA A 50 -8.21 1.84 7.15
C ALA A 50 -9.31 1.13 7.96
N TYR A 51 -8.90 0.36 8.95
CA TYR A 51 -9.78 -0.35 9.87
C TYR A 51 -10.78 -1.32 9.21
N THR A 52 -10.47 -1.78 8.00
CA THR A 52 -11.25 -2.84 7.34
C THR A 52 -10.64 -4.21 7.60
N ALA A 53 -11.40 -5.25 7.33
CA ALA A 53 -10.90 -6.63 7.37
C ALA A 53 -9.76 -6.87 6.36
N TYR A 54 -9.73 -6.10 5.27
CA TYR A 54 -8.70 -6.21 4.23
C TYR A 54 -7.37 -5.61 4.66
N THR A 55 -7.40 -4.45 5.32
CA THR A 55 -6.18 -3.77 5.79
C THR A 55 -5.72 -4.21 7.17
N GLY A 56 -6.60 -4.87 7.95
CA GLY A 56 -6.22 -5.51 9.20
C GLY A 56 -6.50 -4.71 10.48
N GLY A 57 -6.62 -3.39 10.41
CA GLY A 57 -6.93 -2.55 11.56
C GLY A 57 -6.04 -2.83 12.78
N ASP A 58 -6.64 -3.21 13.89
CA ASP A 58 -5.94 -3.46 15.16
C ASP A 58 -4.93 -4.63 15.15
N ASN A 59 -4.94 -5.49 14.11
CA ASN A 59 -3.88 -6.49 13.98
C ASN A 59 -2.49 -5.86 13.83
N TRP A 60 -2.40 -4.62 13.35
CA TRP A 60 -1.14 -3.91 13.24
C TRP A 60 -0.59 -3.36 14.56
N LYS A 61 -1.27 -3.59 15.69
CA LYS A 61 -0.70 -3.40 17.04
C LYS A 61 0.09 -4.60 17.52
N ASP A 62 0.04 -5.72 16.79
CA ASP A 62 0.68 -6.97 17.15
C ASP A 62 2.14 -6.98 16.66
N GLU A 63 3.07 -6.95 17.60
CA GLU A 63 4.52 -6.97 17.33
C GLU A 63 4.96 -8.23 16.57
N ALA A 64 4.28 -9.35 16.74
CA ALA A 64 4.62 -10.58 16.03
C ALA A 64 4.35 -10.42 14.52
N ILE A 65 3.22 -9.80 14.15
CA ILE A 65 2.86 -9.51 12.75
C ILE A 65 3.83 -8.47 12.16
N LEU A 66 4.05 -7.36 12.86
CA LEU A 66 4.98 -6.31 12.42
C LEU A 66 6.39 -6.86 12.20
N THR A 67 6.88 -7.66 13.14
CA THR A 67 8.21 -8.28 13.05
C THR A 67 8.29 -9.26 11.88
N ALA A 68 7.25 -10.08 11.66
CA ALA A 68 7.22 -11.03 10.56
C ALA A 68 7.32 -10.33 9.20
N VAL A 69 6.49 -9.28 9.00
CA VAL A 69 6.50 -8.52 7.74
C VAL A 69 7.81 -7.76 7.56
N ARG A 70 8.31 -7.08 8.60
CA ARG A 70 9.62 -6.39 8.51
C ARG A 70 10.76 -7.34 8.18
N ARG A 71 10.81 -8.50 8.82
CA ARG A 71 11.81 -9.53 8.56
C ARG A 71 11.75 -10.02 7.11
N PHE A 72 10.54 -10.30 6.61
CA PHE A 72 10.32 -10.73 5.24
C PHE A 72 10.86 -9.70 4.24
N VAL A 73 10.47 -8.43 4.39
CA VAL A 73 10.94 -7.37 3.49
C VAL A 73 12.45 -7.14 3.64
N TYR A 74 12.98 -7.11 4.89
CA TYR A 74 14.39 -6.92 5.13
C TYR A 74 15.26 -7.96 4.41
N ARG A 75 14.79 -9.20 4.28
CA ARG A 75 15.47 -10.30 3.58
C ARG A 75 15.33 -10.28 2.07
N GLY A 76 14.58 -9.37 1.48
CA GLY A 76 14.44 -9.22 0.03
C GLY A 76 13.03 -9.32 -0.51
N GLY A 77 12.03 -9.59 0.34
CA GLY A 77 10.63 -9.61 -0.05
C GLY A 77 10.11 -8.24 -0.46
N GLY A 78 9.02 -8.21 -1.23
CA GLY A 78 8.31 -7.00 -1.60
C GLY A 78 7.06 -6.76 -0.75
N PHE A 79 6.78 -5.51 -0.38
CA PHE A 79 5.52 -5.14 0.26
C PHE A 79 4.84 -4.03 -0.53
N ILE A 80 3.63 -4.29 -1.02
CA ILE A 80 2.84 -3.31 -1.77
C ILE A 80 1.64 -2.91 -0.91
N GLY A 81 1.58 -1.64 -0.58
CA GLY A 81 0.45 -1.04 0.13
C GLY A 81 -0.40 -0.18 -0.78
N VAL A 82 -1.72 -0.37 -0.77
CA VAL A 82 -2.67 0.39 -1.58
C VAL A 82 -3.77 0.98 -0.72
N GLY A 83 -4.01 2.26 -0.86
CA GLY A 83 -5.00 3.00 -0.08
C GLY A 83 -4.47 3.40 1.29
N GLU A 84 -4.94 2.76 2.34
CA GLU A 84 -4.49 2.95 3.72
C GLU A 84 -3.90 1.64 4.29
N PRO A 85 -2.78 1.16 3.72
CA PRO A 85 -2.19 -0.10 4.11
C PRO A 85 -1.57 -0.04 5.51
N ALA A 86 -1.60 -1.15 6.22
CA ALA A 86 -1.02 -1.27 7.56
C ALA A 86 -1.45 -0.17 8.53
N SER A 87 -2.71 0.31 8.37
CA SER A 87 -3.23 1.48 9.07
C SER A 87 -3.85 1.13 10.40
N CYS A 88 -3.29 1.72 11.43
CA CYS A 88 -3.84 1.72 12.79
C CYS A 88 -3.18 2.85 13.57
N GLN A 89 -3.96 3.78 14.13
CA GLN A 89 -3.39 4.84 14.97
C GLN A 89 -2.81 4.21 16.25
N TRP A 90 -1.50 4.07 16.28
CA TRP A 90 -0.79 3.44 17.40
C TRP A 90 0.62 4.02 17.53
N GLN A 91 1.08 4.26 18.73
CA GLN A 91 2.44 4.74 19.06
C GLN A 91 2.92 5.94 18.20
N GLY A 92 2.00 6.84 17.84
CA GLY A 92 2.31 8.05 17.08
C GLY A 92 2.44 7.84 15.56
N HIS A 93 2.12 6.67 15.06
CA HIS A 93 2.07 6.35 13.64
C HIS A 93 0.65 5.98 13.22
N PHE A 94 0.32 6.27 11.98
CA PHE A 94 -0.91 5.76 11.36
C PHE A 94 -0.60 4.57 10.44
N PHE A 95 0.41 4.66 9.62
CA PHE A 95 0.94 3.50 8.90
C PHE A 95 1.98 2.78 9.74
N GLN A 96 1.63 1.62 10.27
CA GLN A 96 2.52 0.87 11.17
C GLN A 96 3.75 0.28 10.45
N LEU A 97 3.75 0.31 9.12
CA LEU A 97 4.88 -0.06 8.24
C LEU A 97 5.37 1.15 7.42
N ALA A 98 5.28 2.37 7.99
CA ALA A 98 5.78 3.58 7.34
C ALA A 98 7.27 3.48 6.96
N ASP A 99 8.06 2.80 7.75
CA ASP A 99 9.48 2.51 7.50
C ASP A 99 9.72 1.65 6.24
N ILE A 100 8.79 0.75 5.92
CA ILE A 100 8.82 -0.05 4.70
C ILE A 100 8.24 0.74 3.52
N LEU A 101 7.09 1.36 3.71
CA LEU A 101 6.36 2.07 2.65
C LEU A 101 7.04 3.37 2.21
N GLY A 102 7.82 3.99 3.10
CA GLY A 102 8.42 5.30 2.89
C GLY A 102 7.44 6.47 2.94
N VAL A 103 6.24 6.24 3.44
CA VAL A 103 5.19 7.25 3.57
C VAL A 103 4.46 7.15 4.91
N GLU A 104 3.86 8.25 5.34
CA GLU A 104 3.03 8.32 6.53
C GLU A 104 1.80 9.20 6.28
N GLU A 105 0.73 8.97 7.01
CA GLU A 105 -0.47 9.80 6.97
C GLU A 105 -0.50 10.81 8.11
N GLU A 106 -0.73 12.07 7.81
CA GLU A 106 -0.96 13.11 8.80
C GLU A 106 -2.38 13.06 9.33
N THR A 107 -2.53 12.64 10.57
CA THR A 107 -3.82 12.50 11.25
C THR A 107 -4.04 13.52 12.37
N GLY A 108 -3.06 14.41 12.59
CA GLY A 108 -3.03 15.30 13.74
C GLY A 108 -2.47 14.66 15.02
N TYR A 109 -2.25 13.34 15.00
CA TYR A 109 -1.67 12.57 16.10
C TYR A 109 -0.37 11.86 15.69
N THR A 110 0.09 12.11 14.49
CA THR A 110 1.33 11.55 13.96
C THR A 110 2.51 12.19 14.66
N LEU A 111 3.52 11.40 15.00
CA LEU A 111 4.77 11.92 15.54
C LEU A 111 5.39 12.92 14.57
N ASN A 112 5.99 13.97 15.15
CA ASN A 112 6.64 14.99 14.33
C ASN A 112 7.83 14.38 13.59
N VAL A 113 7.70 14.33 12.27
CA VAL A 113 8.74 13.88 11.34
C VAL A 113 8.87 14.93 10.24
N ASP A 114 10.02 15.01 9.64
CA ASP A 114 10.22 15.90 8.51
C ASP A 114 9.40 15.42 7.32
N LYS A 115 8.68 16.35 6.70
CA LYS A 115 7.84 16.09 5.53
C LYS A 115 8.58 16.57 4.30
N TYR A 116 8.78 15.68 3.36
CA TYR A 116 9.50 15.98 2.13
C TYR A 116 8.52 16.21 0.99
N ASN A 117 8.74 17.31 0.26
CA ASN A 117 8.07 17.58 -1.00
C ASN A 117 9.05 17.28 -2.12
N TRP A 118 9.07 16.06 -2.55
CA TRP A 118 9.90 15.63 -3.66
C TRP A 118 9.21 15.89 -5.00
N GLN A 119 10.04 16.06 -6.01
CA GLN A 119 9.57 16.00 -7.39
C GLN A 119 9.47 14.54 -7.82
N ASP A 120 8.60 14.28 -8.79
CA ASP A 120 8.53 12.98 -9.41
C ASP A 120 9.88 12.61 -10.04
N HIS A 121 10.27 11.38 -9.85
CA HIS A 121 11.49 10.84 -10.41
C HIS A 121 11.17 9.90 -11.56
N ALA A 122 12.03 9.88 -12.58
CA ALA A 122 12.00 8.85 -13.60
C ALA A 122 12.37 7.50 -12.97
N HIS A 123 11.51 6.51 -13.15
CA HIS A 123 11.69 5.19 -12.56
C HIS A 123 11.11 4.12 -13.51
N PHE A 124 11.70 2.92 -13.53
CA PHE A 124 11.25 1.86 -14.42
C PHE A 124 9.75 1.50 -14.24
N ILE A 125 9.20 1.64 -13.02
CA ILE A 125 7.77 1.41 -12.73
C ILE A 125 6.87 2.35 -13.53
N THR A 126 7.34 3.57 -13.82
CA THR A 126 6.56 4.60 -14.50
C THR A 126 7.02 4.86 -15.93
N GLU A 127 8.11 4.21 -16.37
CA GLU A 127 8.75 4.47 -17.66
C GLU A 127 7.80 4.24 -18.84
N ASP A 128 7.02 3.16 -18.80
CA ASP A 128 6.10 2.79 -19.88
C ASP A 128 4.67 3.31 -19.66
N SER A 129 4.37 3.91 -18.51
CA SER A 129 2.99 4.29 -18.15
C SER A 129 2.60 5.70 -18.61
N GLY A 130 3.56 6.54 -18.97
CA GLY A 130 3.32 7.95 -19.26
C GLY A 130 2.62 8.67 -18.09
N ASP A 131 1.83 9.69 -18.41
CA ASP A 131 1.06 10.44 -17.42
C ASP A 131 -0.33 9.82 -17.15
N ALA A 132 -0.60 8.62 -17.67
CA ALA A 132 -1.93 8.04 -17.75
C ALA A 132 -2.33 7.12 -16.59
N ILE A 133 -1.55 7.06 -15.49
CA ILE A 133 -1.94 6.24 -14.34
C ILE A 133 -3.01 6.98 -13.55
N ASP A 134 -4.20 6.38 -13.47
CA ASP A 134 -5.28 6.87 -12.62
C ASP A 134 -5.15 6.26 -11.22
N PHE A 135 -4.90 7.10 -10.22
CA PHE A 135 -4.84 6.72 -8.81
C PHE A 135 -6.15 6.98 -8.07
N GLY A 136 -7.21 7.39 -8.77
CA GLY A 136 -8.44 7.87 -8.16
C GLY A 136 -8.26 9.22 -7.46
N GLU A 137 -9.12 9.52 -6.49
CA GLU A 137 -9.09 10.81 -5.79
C GLU A 137 -7.84 11.02 -4.95
N GLY A 138 -7.19 9.95 -4.53
CA GLY A 138 -6.00 9.99 -3.67
C GLY A 138 -6.24 10.71 -2.33
N LYS A 139 -5.29 10.62 -1.42
CA LYS A 139 -5.31 11.35 -0.15
C LYS A 139 -4.26 12.46 -0.17
N LYS A 140 -4.66 13.67 0.21
CA LYS A 140 -3.79 14.84 0.23
C LYS A 140 -2.90 14.95 1.48
N ASN A 141 -3.19 14.13 2.50
CA ASN A 141 -2.48 14.13 3.78
C ASN A 141 -1.42 13.03 3.92
N ILE A 142 -1.16 12.30 2.84
CA ILE A 142 -0.03 11.35 2.79
C ILE A 142 1.23 12.10 2.40
N PHE A 143 2.27 11.97 3.20
CA PHE A 143 3.57 12.60 2.97
C PHE A 143 4.69 11.57 2.92
N ALA A 144 5.76 11.90 2.20
CA ALA A 144 6.93 11.05 2.08
C ALA A 144 7.87 11.21 3.27
N LEU A 145 8.51 10.10 3.65
CA LEU A 145 9.66 10.07 4.55
C LEU A 145 10.96 10.27 3.76
N GLU A 146 12.05 10.62 4.45
CA GLU A 146 13.34 10.91 3.82
C GLU A 146 13.87 9.78 2.93
N SER A 147 13.60 8.54 3.30
CA SER A 147 14.07 7.35 2.59
C SER A 147 13.32 7.06 1.29
N ALA A 148 12.16 7.68 1.07
CA ALA A 148 11.29 7.37 -0.05
C ALA A 148 11.68 8.11 -1.33
N THR A 149 11.47 7.45 -2.47
CA THR A 149 11.44 8.07 -3.79
C THR A 149 9.99 8.23 -4.22
N VAL A 150 9.53 9.49 -4.35
CA VAL A 150 8.17 9.79 -4.82
C VAL A 150 8.14 9.79 -6.33
N LEU A 151 7.27 8.97 -6.91
CA LEU A 151 7.13 8.83 -8.36
C LEU A 151 5.93 9.61 -8.90
N ARG A 152 4.87 9.74 -8.12
CA ARG A 152 3.68 10.55 -8.46
C ARG A 152 3.11 11.21 -7.22
N GLN A 153 2.64 12.44 -7.40
CA GLN A 153 1.98 13.21 -6.34
C GLN A 153 0.86 14.06 -6.91
N ILE A 154 -0.13 14.38 -6.08
CA ILE A 154 -1.17 15.37 -6.38
C ILE A 154 -1.19 16.42 -5.29
N ASP A 155 -1.11 17.70 -5.67
CA ASP A 155 -0.88 18.81 -4.75
C ASP A 155 0.37 18.53 -3.87
N LYS A 156 0.15 18.13 -2.61
CA LYS A 156 1.22 17.73 -1.68
C LYS A 156 1.09 16.30 -1.21
N GLY A 157 0.09 15.58 -1.70
CA GLY A 157 -0.16 14.20 -1.32
C GLY A 157 0.59 13.22 -2.22
N VAL A 158 1.25 12.25 -1.62
CA VAL A 158 1.94 11.19 -2.35
C VAL A 158 0.92 10.23 -2.94
N GLN A 159 1.02 9.95 -4.24
CA GLN A 159 0.18 8.96 -4.92
C GLN A 159 0.91 7.65 -5.21
N LEU A 160 2.19 7.74 -5.54
CA LEU A 160 3.05 6.59 -5.77
C LEU A 160 4.42 6.87 -5.19
N ALA A 161 4.88 5.99 -4.33
CA ALA A 161 6.23 6.04 -3.79
C ALA A 161 6.86 4.65 -3.73
N VAL A 162 8.17 4.61 -3.80
CA VAL A 162 8.98 3.42 -3.59
C VAL A 162 10.00 3.67 -2.49
N ASN A 163 10.30 2.63 -1.73
CA ASN A 163 11.25 2.70 -0.64
C ASN A 163 12.08 1.41 -0.56
N THR A 164 13.29 1.53 -0.06
CA THR A 164 14.17 0.39 0.20
C THR A 164 14.17 0.08 1.69
N PHE A 165 13.96 -1.18 2.05
CA PHE A 165 14.05 -1.63 3.43
C PHE A 165 14.88 -2.92 3.50
N GLY A 166 16.10 -2.83 4.00
CA GLY A 166 17.06 -3.94 3.93
C GLY A 166 17.39 -4.30 2.48
N GLN A 167 17.15 -5.54 2.09
CA GLN A 167 17.33 -6.03 0.72
C GLN A 167 16.04 -5.95 -0.12
N GLY A 168 14.89 -5.70 0.53
CA GLY A 168 13.58 -5.67 -0.08
C GLY A 168 13.10 -4.27 -0.45
N ARG A 169 11.86 -4.22 -0.87
CA ARG A 169 11.23 -2.99 -1.38
C ARG A 169 9.84 -2.81 -0.81
N GLY A 170 9.52 -1.57 -0.45
CA GLY A 170 8.16 -1.12 -0.21
C GLY A 170 7.65 -0.29 -1.38
N VAL A 171 6.39 -0.45 -1.73
CA VAL A 171 5.68 0.37 -2.71
C VAL A 171 4.39 0.86 -2.08
N TYR A 172 4.17 2.16 -2.15
CA TYR A 172 2.91 2.78 -1.75
C TYR A 172 2.16 3.26 -2.98
N ILE A 173 0.86 2.95 -3.04
CA ILE A 173 -0.08 3.41 -4.07
C ILE A 173 -1.30 3.99 -3.36
N SER A 174 -1.65 5.25 -3.62
CA SER A 174 -2.73 5.95 -2.91
C SER A 174 -4.13 5.39 -3.20
N GLY A 175 -4.31 4.73 -4.33
CA GLY A 175 -5.54 4.05 -4.70
C GLY A 175 -5.44 3.45 -6.09
N LEU A 176 -6.29 2.46 -6.34
CA LEU A 176 -6.48 1.89 -7.67
C LEU A 176 -7.98 1.87 -7.95
N PRO A 177 -8.48 2.72 -8.86
CA PRO A 177 -9.88 2.72 -9.21
C PRO A 177 -10.24 1.39 -9.90
N TYR A 178 -11.43 0.89 -9.57
CA TYR A 178 -11.98 -0.29 -10.21
C TYR A 178 -12.57 0.10 -11.55
N SER A 179 -11.94 -0.30 -12.64
CA SER A 179 -12.30 0.13 -13.99
C SER A 179 -13.44 -0.70 -14.61
N PHE A 180 -13.65 -1.92 -14.13
CA PHE A 180 -14.69 -2.82 -14.65
C PHE A 180 -16.10 -2.22 -14.57
N ALA A 181 -16.40 -1.44 -13.54
CA ALA A 181 -17.68 -0.76 -13.42
C ALA A 181 -17.94 0.26 -14.55
N THR A 182 -16.86 0.85 -15.08
CA THR A 182 -16.94 1.84 -16.17
C THR A 182 -17.10 1.15 -17.53
N VAL A 183 -16.53 -0.03 -17.71
CA VAL A 183 -16.61 -0.80 -18.96
C VAL A 183 -17.97 -1.49 -19.13
N SER A 184 -18.60 -1.92 -18.02
CA SER A 184 -19.92 -2.60 -18.08
C SER A 184 -21.05 -1.72 -18.62
N TYR A 185 -20.95 -0.39 -18.45
CA TYR A 185 -21.96 0.53 -18.94
C TYR A 185 -21.80 0.88 -20.42
N THR A 186 -20.62 0.69 -21.00
CA THR A 186 -20.38 1.01 -22.42
C THR A 186 -20.73 -0.13 -23.38
N HIS A 187 -20.95 -1.34 -22.88
CA HIS A 187 -21.33 -2.50 -23.69
C HIS A 187 -22.82 -2.87 -23.63
N LEU A 188 -23.63 -2.11 -22.88
CA LEU A 188 -25.09 -2.32 -22.75
C LEU A 188 -25.94 -1.24 -23.45
N THR A 189 -25.32 -0.38 -24.23
CA THR A 189 -25.95 0.53 -25.17
C THR A 189 -25.49 0.21 -26.59
#